data_29ca3a5971a910efaa93faef699ebfa6
#
_entry.id   29ca3a5971a910efaa93faef699ebfa6
#
_cell.length_a   1.000
_cell.length_b   1.000
_cell.length_c   1.000
_cell.angle_alpha   90.00
_cell.angle_beta   90.00
_cell.angle_gamma   90.00
#
_symmetry.space_group_name_H-M   'P 1'
#
loop_
_entity.id
_entity.type
_entity.pdbx_description
1 polymer ?
#
loop_
_entity_poly.entity_id
_entity_poly.type
_entity_poly.pdbx_seq_one_letter_code
_entity_poly.pdbx_strand_id
1 'polypeptide(L)'
;GAQAARWTHLFLMFALVFWPLYASISIWLMEPDAGRRRGMSIAVTCGVIVSAYFLWSLNANPQTALIEGGHIVYSGDPDMPPVFRLMYPIATCGAAALSSFRTIRLLALVLIVASLVSYFAYWHAFASVWCFFAAAASVLIVYQFEAARRAREAASV
;
A
#
# COMPACT_ATOMS: atom_id res chain seq x y z
N GLY A 1 19.84 -18.46 -3.34
CA GLY A 1 19.88 -19.00 -4.71
C GLY A 1 18.99 -18.22 -5.66
N ALA A 2 19.10 -18.47 -6.97
CA ALA A 2 18.38 -17.75 -8.03
C ALA A 2 16.86 -17.76 -7.88
N GLN A 3 16.30 -18.82 -7.30
CA GLN A 3 14.85 -18.92 -7.04
C GLN A 3 14.40 -17.93 -5.94
N ALA A 4 15.16 -17.80 -4.87
CA ALA A 4 14.86 -16.82 -3.81
C ALA A 4 14.91 -15.38 -4.35
N ALA A 5 15.89 -15.04 -5.19
CA ALA A 5 15.99 -13.72 -5.81
C ALA A 5 14.78 -13.41 -6.70
N ARG A 6 14.26 -14.39 -7.44
CA ARG A 6 13.03 -14.22 -8.26
C ARG A 6 11.79 -13.91 -7.39
N TRP A 7 11.61 -14.65 -6.31
CA TRP A 7 10.48 -14.40 -5.40
C TRP A 7 10.60 -13.06 -4.70
N THR A 8 11.80 -12.67 -4.28
CA THR A 8 12.07 -11.33 -3.73
C THR A 8 11.71 -10.25 -4.74
N HIS A 9 12.15 -10.39 -5.99
CA HIS A 9 11.85 -9.42 -7.04
C HIS A 9 10.34 -9.32 -7.30
N LEU A 10 9.63 -10.44 -7.41
CA LEU A 10 8.17 -10.45 -7.59
C LEU A 10 7.43 -9.80 -6.41
N PHE A 11 7.86 -10.08 -5.17
CA PHE A 11 7.28 -9.46 -3.99
C PHE A 11 7.47 -7.94 -3.99
N LEU A 12 8.68 -7.47 -4.28
CA LEU A 12 8.99 -6.03 -4.33
C LEU A 12 8.29 -5.34 -5.49
N MET A 13 8.17 -5.98 -6.66
CA MET A 13 7.37 -5.49 -7.77
C MET A 13 5.90 -5.31 -7.38
N PHE A 14 5.33 -6.28 -6.66
CA PHE A 14 3.97 -6.15 -6.15
C PHE A 14 3.86 -5.03 -5.12
N ALA A 15 4.73 -5.01 -4.11
CA ALA A 15 4.62 -4.08 -2.99
C ALA A 15 4.95 -2.62 -3.35
N LEU A 16 5.97 -2.40 -4.19
CA LEU A 16 6.50 -1.06 -4.47
C LEU A 16 6.03 -0.47 -5.80
N VAL A 17 5.67 -1.32 -6.78
CA VAL A 17 5.21 -0.86 -8.10
C VAL A 17 3.70 -0.99 -8.24
N PHE A 18 3.17 -2.20 -8.11
CA PHE A 18 1.75 -2.45 -8.32
C PHE A 18 0.87 -1.81 -7.25
N TRP A 19 1.21 -2.00 -5.98
CA TRP A 19 0.35 -1.62 -4.85
C TRP A 19 0.06 -0.12 -4.75
N PRO A 20 1.03 0.82 -4.80
CA PRO A 20 0.74 2.25 -4.69
C PRO A 20 -0.11 2.76 -5.86
N LEU A 21 0.06 2.21 -7.05
CA LEU A 21 -0.73 2.56 -8.22
C LEU A 21 -2.16 2.00 -8.09
N TYR A 22 -2.29 0.72 -7.76
CA TYR A 22 -3.58 0.03 -7.61
C TYR A 22 -4.43 0.66 -6.51
N ALA A 23 -3.86 0.90 -5.33
CA ALA A 23 -4.58 1.45 -4.19
C ALA A 23 -5.17 2.84 -4.50
N SER A 24 -4.36 3.74 -5.06
CA SER A 24 -4.82 5.10 -5.40
C SER A 24 -5.87 5.11 -6.51
N ILE A 25 -5.65 4.38 -7.60
CA ILE A 25 -6.57 4.36 -8.76
C ILE A 25 -7.90 3.69 -8.39
N SER A 26 -7.89 2.57 -7.67
CA SER A 26 -9.11 1.85 -7.31
C SER A 26 -10.06 2.72 -6.50
N ILE A 27 -9.53 3.44 -5.50
CA ILE A 27 -10.34 4.32 -4.66
C ILE A 27 -10.80 5.56 -5.44
N TRP A 28 -9.94 6.12 -6.27
CA TRP A 28 -10.28 7.26 -7.13
C TRP A 28 -11.42 6.94 -8.10
N LEU A 29 -11.44 5.73 -8.69
CA LEU A 29 -12.50 5.28 -9.58
C LEU A 29 -13.84 5.06 -8.87
N MET A 30 -13.80 4.64 -7.59
CA MET A 30 -15.00 4.39 -6.78
C MET A 30 -15.60 5.66 -6.18
N GLU A 31 -14.87 6.78 -6.14
CA GLU A 31 -15.32 8.01 -5.48
C GLU A 31 -16.40 8.72 -6.31
N PRO A 32 -17.61 8.91 -5.75
CA PRO A 32 -18.71 9.57 -6.44
C PRO A 32 -18.58 11.10 -6.43
N ASP A 33 -17.93 11.68 -5.41
CA ASP A 33 -17.79 13.14 -5.28
C ASP A 33 -16.66 13.68 -6.16
N ALA A 34 -17.01 14.57 -7.09
CA ALA A 34 -16.06 15.14 -8.04
C ALA A 34 -14.99 16.02 -7.38
N GLY A 35 -15.33 16.70 -6.26
CA GLY A 35 -14.38 17.54 -5.53
C GLY A 35 -13.31 16.69 -4.85
N ARG A 36 -13.73 15.63 -4.12
CA ARG A 36 -12.83 14.66 -3.49
C ARG A 36 -11.98 13.94 -4.52
N ARG A 37 -12.57 13.52 -5.63
CA ARG A 37 -11.86 12.85 -6.74
C ARG A 37 -10.75 13.72 -7.33
N ARG A 38 -10.95 15.06 -7.41
CA ARG A 38 -9.87 15.98 -7.79
C ARG A 38 -8.72 15.99 -6.77
N GLY A 39 -9.03 16.02 -5.47
CA GLY A 39 -8.02 15.92 -4.43
C GLY A 39 -7.25 14.58 -4.48
N MET A 40 -7.95 13.48 -4.73
CA MET A 40 -7.35 12.15 -4.89
C MET A 40 -6.42 12.03 -6.10
N SER A 41 -6.56 12.89 -7.12
CA SER A 41 -5.64 12.92 -8.27
C SER A 41 -4.18 13.12 -7.85
N ILE A 42 -3.95 13.82 -6.74
CA ILE A 42 -2.60 13.97 -6.15
C ILE A 42 -2.06 12.60 -5.74
N ALA A 43 -2.84 11.79 -5.04
CA ALA A 43 -2.44 10.44 -4.63
C ALA A 43 -2.18 9.53 -5.84
N VAL A 44 -3.03 9.61 -6.88
CA VAL A 44 -2.84 8.88 -8.14
C VAL A 44 -1.54 9.30 -8.84
N THR A 45 -1.28 10.61 -8.93
CA THR A 45 -0.03 11.14 -9.52
C THR A 45 1.19 10.66 -8.74
N CYS A 46 1.15 10.71 -7.40
CA CYS A 46 2.20 10.14 -6.55
C CYS A 46 2.37 8.64 -6.82
N GLY A 47 1.28 7.89 -6.95
CA GLY A 47 1.29 6.47 -7.27
C GLY A 47 2.00 6.17 -8.58
N VAL A 48 1.67 6.91 -9.65
CA VAL A 48 2.33 6.77 -10.96
C VAL A 48 3.84 7.05 -10.87
N ILE A 49 4.23 8.15 -10.23
CA ILE A 49 5.63 8.55 -10.12
C ILE A 49 6.43 7.54 -9.30
N VAL A 50 5.90 7.12 -8.14
CA VAL A 50 6.53 6.14 -7.26
C VAL A 50 6.68 4.80 -7.96
N SER A 51 5.61 4.33 -8.61
CA SER A 51 5.62 3.06 -9.34
C SER A 51 6.63 3.07 -10.50
N ALA A 52 6.69 4.16 -11.25
CA ALA A 52 7.67 4.29 -12.32
C ALA A 52 9.12 4.29 -11.80
N TYR A 53 9.37 5.00 -10.70
CA TYR A 53 10.68 5.02 -10.06
C TYR A 53 11.11 3.62 -9.60
N PHE A 54 10.25 2.92 -8.85
CA PHE A 54 10.59 1.59 -8.36
C PHE A 54 10.68 0.55 -9.46
N LEU A 55 9.86 0.66 -10.51
CA LEU A 55 9.97 -0.21 -11.68
C LEU A 55 11.37 -0.08 -12.31
N TRP A 56 11.83 1.15 -12.50
CA TRP A 56 13.18 1.40 -13.00
C TRP A 56 14.25 0.92 -12.02
N SER A 57 14.16 1.28 -10.74
CA SER A 57 15.15 0.96 -9.71
C SER A 57 15.33 -0.54 -9.49
N LEU A 58 14.23 -1.31 -9.40
CA LEU A 58 14.27 -2.75 -9.18
C LEU A 58 14.84 -3.52 -10.38
N ASN A 59 14.67 -3.00 -11.59
CA ASN A 59 15.28 -3.60 -12.78
C ASN A 59 16.76 -3.22 -12.93
N ALA A 60 17.14 -2.01 -12.51
CA ALA A 60 18.54 -1.57 -12.55
C ALA A 60 19.40 -2.21 -11.44
N ASN A 61 18.79 -2.45 -10.26
CA ASN A 61 19.49 -2.95 -9.07
C ASN A 61 18.76 -4.19 -8.51
N PRO A 62 19.12 -5.40 -8.95
CA PRO A 62 18.50 -6.62 -8.44
C PRO A 62 18.68 -6.76 -6.92
N GLN A 63 17.56 -6.94 -6.23
CA GLN A 63 17.52 -7.05 -4.77
C GLN A 63 17.65 -8.50 -4.33
N THR A 64 18.36 -8.73 -3.24
CA THR A 64 18.42 -10.04 -2.56
C THR A 64 17.88 -9.91 -1.14
N ALA A 65 17.15 -10.92 -0.68
CA ALA A 65 16.67 -10.99 0.68
C ALA A 65 17.72 -11.68 1.56
N LEU A 66 18.10 -11.05 2.64
CA LEU A 66 18.98 -11.58 3.68
C LEU A 66 18.21 -11.69 4.99
N ILE A 67 18.57 -12.66 5.83
CA ILE A 67 18.02 -12.79 7.17
C ILE A 67 19.06 -12.24 8.14
N GLU A 68 18.75 -11.10 8.75
CA GLU A 68 19.60 -10.45 9.76
C GLU A 68 18.77 -10.20 11.02
N GLY A 69 19.28 -10.59 12.18
CA GLY A 69 18.61 -10.36 13.46
C GLY A 69 17.18 -10.94 13.57
N GLY A 70 16.86 -11.99 12.80
CA GLY A 70 15.54 -12.63 12.80
C GLY A 70 14.50 -11.96 11.89
N HIS A 71 14.90 -10.98 11.07
CA HIS A 71 14.01 -10.35 10.08
C HIS A 71 14.61 -10.41 8.68
N ILE A 72 13.75 -10.23 7.67
CA ILE A 72 14.17 -10.16 6.28
C ILE A 72 14.60 -8.72 5.97
N VAL A 73 15.88 -8.56 5.61
CA VAL A 73 16.46 -7.32 5.12
C VAL A 73 16.71 -7.47 3.62
N TYR A 74 16.31 -6.48 2.84
CA TYR A 74 16.57 -6.45 1.40
C TYR A 74 17.90 -5.75 1.15
N SER A 75 18.91 -6.52 0.68
CA SER A 75 20.21 -5.96 0.34
C SER A 75 20.17 -5.30 -1.03
N GLY A 76 20.72 -4.10 -1.12
CA GLY A 76 20.74 -3.30 -2.35
C GLY A 76 19.60 -2.28 -2.39
N ASP A 77 19.00 -1.99 -1.22
CA ASP A 77 18.09 -0.86 -1.11
C ASP A 77 18.85 0.41 -1.54
N PRO A 78 18.58 0.93 -2.76
CA PRO A 78 19.16 2.20 -3.13
C PRO A 78 18.66 3.20 -2.09
N ASP A 79 19.51 4.09 -1.62
CA ASP A 79 19.12 5.20 -0.75
C ASP A 79 17.88 5.85 -1.35
N MET A 80 16.70 5.41 -0.86
CA MET A 80 15.43 5.91 -1.38
C MET A 80 15.39 7.42 -1.12
N PRO A 81 15.37 8.25 -2.18
CA PRO A 81 15.33 9.68 -1.99
C PRO A 81 14.20 10.07 -1.04
N PRO A 82 14.39 11.01 -0.11
CA PRO A 82 13.39 11.37 0.90
C PRO A 82 12.02 11.73 0.33
N VAL A 83 11.98 12.26 -0.90
CA VAL A 83 10.74 12.57 -1.60
C VAL A 83 9.88 11.33 -1.84
N PHE A 84 10.46 10.20 -2.23
CA PHE A 84 9.71 8.96 -2.44
C PHE A 84 9.24 8.32 -1.15
N ARG A 85 9.97 8.51 -0.03
CA ARG A 85 9.54 8.09 1.31
C ARG A 85 8.24 8.78 1.74
N LEU A 86 8.03 10.03 1.28
CA LEU A 86 6.79 10.77 1.53
C LEU A 86 5.71 10.45 0.50
N MET A 87 6.07 10.33 -0.78
CA MET A 87 5.12 10.09 -1.86
C MET A 87 4.46 8.70 -1.76
N TYR A 88 5.16 7.69 -1.27
CA TYR A 88 4.63 6.33 -1.13
C TYR A 88 3.40 6.27 -0.19
N PRO A 89 3.44 6.76 1.06
CA PRO A 89 2.25 6.77 1.91
C PRO A 89 1.14 7.69 1.38
N ILE A 90 1.47 8.78 0.69
CA ILE A 90 0.46 9.61 0.01
C ILE A 90 -0.25 8.79 -1.07
N ALA A 91 0.48 8.04 -1.88
CA ALA A 91 -0.08 7.18 -2.91
C ALA A 91 -0.96 6.07 -2.32
N THR A 92 -0.51 5.40 -1.27
CA THR A 92 -1.21 4.23 -0.69
C THR A 92 -2.38 4.58 0.22
N CYS A 93 -2.29 5.69 0.96
CA CYS A 93 -3.29 6.08 1.98
C CYS A 93 -4.04 7.36 1.62
N GLY A 94 -3.49 8.23 0.78
CA GLY A 94 -4.05 9.56 0.53
C GLY A 94 -5.43 9.52 -0.12
N ALA A 95 -5.63 8.70 -1.13
CA ALA A 95 -6.95 8.51 -1.76
C ALA A 95 -7.96 7.94 -0.75
N ALA A 96 -7.56 6.95 0.05
CA ALA A 96 -8.41 6.34 1.07
C ALA A 96 -8.81 7.34 2.18
N ALA A 97 -7.90 8.20 2.60
CA ALA A 97 -8.16 9.23 3.61
C ALA A 97 -9.18 10.29 3.13
N LEU A 98 -9.20 10.58 1.83
CA LEU A 98 -10.12 11.52 1.22
C LEU A 98 -11.47 10.91 0.82
N SER A 99 -11.63 9.57 0.91
CA SER A 99 -12.82 8.86 0.43
C SER A 99 -14.11 9.31 1.13
N SER A 100 -15.22 9.34 0.40
CA SER A 100 -16.57 9.54 0.94
C SER A 100 -17.04 8.36 1.81
N PHE A 101 -16.46 7.17 1.56
CA PHE A 101 -16.83 5.96 2.29
C PHE A 101 -16.15 5.91 3.66
N ARG A 102 -16.97 5.93 4.74
CA ARG A 102 -16.48 5.92 6.14
C ARG A 102 -15.56 4.73 6.43
N THR A 103 -15.90 3.56 5.93
CA THR A 103 -15.08 2.33 6.12
C THR A 103 -13.69 2.48 5.49
N ILE A 104 -13.60 3.06 4.28
CA ILE A 104 -12.33 3.28 3.60
C ILE A 104 -11.48 4.31 4.36
N ARG A 105 -12.11 5.38 4.89
CA ARG A 105 -11.40 6.35 5.74
C ARG A 105 -10.87 5.74 7.04
N LEU A 106 -11.66 4.89 7.69
CA LEU A 106 -11.21 4.18 8.89
C LEU A 106 -10.04 3.24 8.58
N LEU A 107 -10.10 2.53 7.45
CA LEU A 107 -8.99 1.72 6.96
C LEU A 107 -7.73 2.56 6.73
N ALA A 108 -7.87 3.71 6.07
CA ALA A 108 -6.75 4.64 5.87
C ALA A 108 -6.12 5.09 7.19
N LEU A 109 -6.96 5.44 8.17
CA LEU A 109 -6.48 5.83 9.50
C LEU A 109 -5.67 4.70 10.17
N VAL A 110 -6.19 3.48 10.15
CA VAL A 110 -5.48 2.30 10.71
C VAL A 110 -4.16 2.09 10.00
N LEU A 111 -4.12 2.17 8.66
CA LEU A 111 -2.90 2.00 7.88
C LEU A 111 -1.89 3.13 8.13
N ILE A 112 -2.33 4.38 8.26
CA ILE A 112 -1.45 5.51 8.58
C ILE A 112 -0.85 5.34 9.98
N VAL A 113 -1.65 5.01 10.99
CA VAL A 113 -1.15 4.76 12.35
C VAL A 113 -0.20 3.58 12.37
N ALA A 114 -0.54 2.48 11.69
CA ALA A 114 0.33 1.32 11.58
C ALA A 114 1.67 1.65 10.90
N SER A 115 1.65 2.51 9.86
CA SER A 115 2.86 2.98 9.20
C SER A 115 3.75 3.80 10.13
N LEU A 116 3.17 4.72 10.88
CA LEU A 116 3.91 5.55 11.84
C LEU A 116 4.54 4.67 12.93
N VAL A 117 3.77 3.75 13.50
CA VAL A 117 4.28 2.80 14.50
C VAL A 117 5.42 1.96 13.92
N SER A 118 5.24 1.43 12.71
CA SER A 118 6.27 0.62 12.04
C SER A 118 7.53 1.43 11.74
N TYR A 119 7.37 2.70 11.32
CA TYR A 119 8.49 3.60 11.04
C TYR A 119 9.33 3.89 12.28
N PHE A 120 8.69 4.17 13.42
CA PHE A 120 9.40 4.51 14.66
C PHE A 120 9.93 3.29 15.42
N ALA A 121 9.21 2.15 15.38
CA ALA A 121 9.55 0.97 16.17
C ALA A 121 10.41 -0.05 15.39
N TYR A 122 10.21 -0.16 14.08
CA TYR A 122 10.77 -1.25 13.26
C TYR A 122 11.22 -0.79 11.88
N TRP A 123 12.09 0.21 11.81
CA TRP A 123 12.58 0.76 10.53
C TRP A 123 13.09 -0.32 9.56
N HIS A 124 13.89 -1.28 10.08
CA HIS A 124 14.49 -2.34 9.27
C HIS A 124 13.49 -3.43 8.80
N ALA A 125 12.32 -3.51 9.43
CA ALA A 125 11.27 -4.47 9.10
C ALA A 125 9.99 -3.79 8.57
N PHE A 126 10.08 -2.51 8.18
CA PHE A 126 8.94 -1.69 7.80
C PHE A 126 8.03 -2.38 6.76
N ALA A 127 8.60 -2.93 5.68
CA ALA A 127 7.82 -3.58 4.63
C ALA A 127 7.03 -4.79 5.14
N SER A 128 7.63 -5.62 6.00
CA SER A 128 6.97 -6.81 6.55
C SER A 128 5.85 -6.46 7.52
N VAL A 129 6.09 -5.49 8.40
CA VAL A 129 5.10 -5.03 9.38
C VAL A 129 3.94 -4.33 8.68
N TRP A 130 4.22 -3.52 7.67
CA TRP A 130 3.23 -2.88 6.81
C TRP A 130 2.32 -3.90 6.11
N CYS A 131 2.90 -4.92 5.49
CA CYS A 131 2.15 -5.98 4.81
C CYS A 131 1.24 -6.76 5.76
N PHE A 132 1.68 -7.01 7.00
CA PHE A 132 0.85 -7.63 8.03
C PHE A 132 -0.39 -6.79 8.34
N PHE A 133 -0.24 -5.49 8.56
CA PHE A 133 -1.38 -4.59 8.82
C PHE A 133 -2.28 -4.45 7.60
N ALA A 134 -1.73 -4.40 6.39
CA ALA A 134 -2.51 -4.37 5.15
C ALA A 134 -3.34 -5.65 4.97
N ALA A 135 -2.77 -6.82 5.28
CA ALA A 135 -3.49 -8.09 5.26
C ALA A 135 -4.62 -8.13 6.30
N ALA A 136 -4.34 -7.72 7.54
CA ALA A 136 -5.36 -7.64 8.60
C ALA A 136 -6.50 -6.68 8.22
N ALA A 137 -6.16 -5.53 7.63
CA ALA A 137 -7.14 -4.56 7.14
C ALA A 137 -7.99 -5.11 6.00
N SER A 138 -7.44 -5.96 5.12
CA SER A 138 -8.17 -6.61 4.04
C SER A 138 -9.29 -7.53 4.56
N VAL A 139 -9.08 -8.19 5.69
CA VAL A 139 -10.13 -9.00 6.35
C VAL A 139 -11.32 -8.14 6.77
N LEU A 140 -11.07 -6.93 7.29
CA LEU A 140 -12.13 -5.99 7.67
C LEU A 140 -12.94 -5.54 6.45
N ILE A 141 -12.31 -5.35 5.30
CA ILE A 141 -12.98 -5.00 4.05
C ILE A 141 -13.91 -6.13 3.61
N VAL A 142 -13.43 -7.37 3.58
CA VAL A 142 -14.24 -8.54 3.23
C VAL A 142 -15.43 -8.68 4.16
N TYR A 143 -15.22 -8.55 5.47
CA TYR A 143 -16.28 -8.58 6.47
C TYR A 143 -17.34 -7.50 6.22
N GLN A 144 -16.92 -6.28 5.90
CA GLN A 144 -17.82 -5.16 5.63
C GLN A 144 -18.68 -5.39 4.37
N PHE A 145 -18.07 -5.91 3.29
CA PHE A 145 -18.81 -6.24 2.07
C PHE A 145 -19.82 -7.34 2.30
N GLU A 146 -19.44 -8.37 3.05
CA GLU A 146 -20.33 -9.49 3.38
C GLU A 146 -21.51 -9.02 4.26
N ALA A 147 -21.24 -8.17 5.27
CA ALA A 147 -22.28 -7.59 6.10
C ALA A 147 -23.25 -6.72 5.30
N ALA A 148 -22.74 -5.90 4.38
CA ALA A 148 -23.55 -5.07 3.50
C ALA A 148 -24.41 -5.91 2.53
N ARG A 149 -23.86 -7.01 2.01
CA ARG A 149 -24.60 -7.95 1.17
C ARG A 149 -25.77 -8.58 1.92
N ARG A 150 -25.52 -9.13 3.11
CA ARG A 150 -26.55 -9.74 3.96
C ARG A 150 -27.66 -8.74 4.33
N ALA A 151 -27.31 -7.49 4.64
CA ALA A 151 -28.29 -6.46 4.94
C ALA A 151 -29.19 -6.14 3.73
N ARG A 152 -28.66 -6.14 2.52
CA ARG A 152 -29.47 -5.97 1.28
C ARG A 152 -30.38 -7.17 1.01
N GLU A 153 -29.91 -8.38 1.20
CA GLU A 153 -30.70 -9.61 1.04
C GLU A 153 -31.87 -9.63 2.03
N ALA A 154 -31.65 -9.23 3.30
CA ALA A 154 -32.67 -9.15 4.32
C ALA A 154 -33.74 -8.05 4.06
N ALA A 155 -33.37 -6.97 3.35
CA ALA A 155 -34.29 -5.89 3.00
C ALA A 155 -35.13 -6.19 1.73
N SER A 156 -34.80 -7.24 0.98
CA SER A 156 -35.49 -7.66 -0.24
C SER A 156 -36.56 -8.74 -0.02
N VAL A 157 -36.69 -9.25 1.21
CA VAL A 157 -37.69 -10.22 1.69
C VAL A 157 -38.81 -9.49 2.42
#